data_c40aa92bf077ab594b85dd6d5fba545b
#
_entry.id   c40aa92bf077ab594b85dd6d5fba545b
#
_cell.length_a   1.000
_cell.length_b   1.000
_cell.length_c   1.000
_cell.angle_alpha   90.00
_cell.angle_beta   90.00
_cell.angle_gamma   90.00
#
_symmetry.space_group_name_H-M   'P 1'
#
loop_
_entity.id
_entity.type
_entity.pdbx_description
1 polymer ?
#
loop_
_entity_poly.entity_id
_entity_poly.type
_entity_poly.pdbx_seq_one_letter_code
_entity_poly.pdbx_strand_id
1 'polypeptide(L)'
;MKIIEHNINELIKSEYNPRELSKKQHQELTESITKFGLVDPIIINTNSSRKNIIVGGHQRYEICKQLGMKTVPCVEIDMSEEKEKELNIRLNKNHGQWDFEILANNFDVDNLIDWGFTEKEIKFSTPEI
;
A
#
# COMPACT_ATOMS: atom_id res chain seq x y z
N MET A 1 7.72 3.54 16.52
CA MET A 1 7.66 2.12 16.14
C MET A 1 8.92 1.75 15.39
N LYS A 2 9.45 0.60 15.68
CA LYS A 2 10.62 0.10 14.96
C LYS A 2 10.21 -0.58 13.66
N ILE A 3 11.04 -0.42 12.65
CA ILE A 3 10.94 -1.19 11.41
C ILE A 3 11.92 -2.36 11.53
N ILE A 4 11.42 -3.57 11.35
CA ILE A 4 12.18 -4.79 11.47
C ILE A 4 12.12 -5.56 10.16
N GLU A 5 13.28 -5.97 9.64
CA GLU A 5 13.34 -6.80 8.45
C GLU A 5 12.87 -8.22 8.77
N HIS A 6 11.94 -8.73 7.99
CA HIS A 6 11.46 -10.11 8.08
C HIS A 6 11.72 -10.84 6.78
N ASN A 7 12.01 -12.14 6.89
CA ASN A 7 12.03 -13.01 5.71
C ASN A 7 10.62 -13.03 5.13
N ILE A 8 10.50 -12.74 3.84
CA ILE A 8 9.20 -12.64 3.18
C ILE A 8 8.38 -13.93 3.28
N ASN A 9 9.06 -15.08 3.36
CA ASN A 9 8.39 -16.37 3.46
C ASN A 9 7.80 -16.65 4.84
N GLU A 10 8.16 -15.86 5.85
CA GLU A 10 7.57 -15.98 7.19
C GLU A 10 6.22 -15.30 7.30
N LEU A 11 5.90 -14.41 6.38
CA LEU A 11 4.68 -13.62 6.41
C LEU A 11 3.50 -14.45 5.90
N ILE A 12 2.34 -14.27 6.54
CA ILE A 12 1.12 -15.02 6.25
C ILE A 12 0.03 -14.04 5.86
N LYS A 13 -0.59 -14.25 4.69
CA LYS A 13 -1.73 -13.46 4.27
C LYS A 13 -2.91 -13.71 5.19
N SER A 14 -3.67 -12.66 5.52
CA SER A 14 -4.95 -12.85 6.20
C SER A 14 -5.98 -13.39 5.21
N GLU A 15 -6.82 -14.31 5.68
CA GLU A 15 -7.87 -14.91 4.85
C GLU A 15 -9.04 -13.96 4.57
N TYR A 16 -9.13 -12.85 5.29
CA TYR A 16 -10.26 -11.92 5.21
C TYR A 16 -9.94 -10.63 4.45
N ASN A 17 -8.74 -10.47 3.88
CA ASN A 17 -8.35 -9.20 3.28
C ASN A 17 -9.29 -8.81 2.13
N PRO A 18 -10.03 -7.68 2.26
CA PRO A 18 -11.06 -7.31 1.28
C PRO A 18 -10.54 -6.47 0.12
N ARG A 19 -9.28 -6.02 0.19
CA ARG A 19 -8.76 -5.07 -0.78
C ARG A 19 -8.24 -5.77 -2.03
N GLU A 20 -8.68 -5.27 -3.19
CA GLU A 20 -8.17 -5.69 -4.48
C GLU A 20 -7.62 -4.49 -5.24
N LEU A 21 -6.63 -4.71 -6.07
CA LEU A 21 -6.09 -3.69 -6.96
C LEU A 21 -6.57 -3.94 -8.39
N SER A 22 -6.88 -2.86 -9.11
CA SER A 22 -7.05 -2.94 -10.54
C SER A 22 -5.70 -3.27 -11.19
N LYS A 23 -5.74 -3.72 -12.44
CA LYS A 23 -4.52 -4.01 -13.20
C LYS A 23 -3.59 -2.81 -13.26
N LYS A 24 -4.16 -1.62 -13.46
CA LYS A 24 -3.40 -0.37 -13.50
C LYS A 24 -2.75 -0.06 -12.15
N GLN A 25 -3.51 -0.16 -11.07
CA GLN A 25 -2.99 0.07 -9.72
C GLN A 25 -1.85 -0.90 -9.39
N HIS A 26 -1.99 -2.16 -9.79
CA HIS A 26 -0.94 -3.16 -9.60
C HIS A 26 0.34 -2.78 -10.35
N GLN A 27 0.21 -2.34 -11.61
CA GLN A 27 1.35 -1.90 -12.41
C GLN A 27 2.05 -0.69 -11.79
N GLU A 28 1.28 0.30 -11.33
CA GLU A 28 1.81 1.52 -10.70
C GLU A 28 2.56 1.19 -9.41
N LEU A 29 2.00 0.32 -8.59
CA LEU A 29 2.65 -0.10 -7.34
C LEU A 29 3.93 -0.90 -7.62
N THR A 30 3.90 -1.79 -8.62
CA THR A 30 5.07 -2.57 -9.03
C THR A 30 6.18 -1.63 -9.51
N GLU A 31 5.86 -0.64 -10.32
CA GLU A 31 6.82 0.33 -10.82
C GLU A 31 7.44 1.15 -9.68
N SER A 32 6.62 1.59 -8.74
CA SER A 32 7.09 2.33 -7.57
C SER A 32 8.07 1.50 -6.73
N ILE A 33 7.74 0.26 -6.44
CA ILE A 33 8.59 -0.63 -5.64
C ILE A 33 9.88 -0.95 -6.40
N THR A 34 9.79 -1.15 -7.70
CA THR A 34 10.98 -1.42 -8.54
C THR A 34 11.93 -0.22 -8.54
N LYS A 35 11.38 0.98 -8.61
CA LYS A 35 12.16 2.22 -8.73
C LYS A 35 12.77 2.66 -7.39
N PHE A 36 11.99 2.59 -6.32
CA PHE A 36 12.37 3.15 -5.02
C PHE A 36 12.60 2.13 -3.92
N GLY A 37 12.33 0.85 -4.18
CA GLY A 37 12.27 -0.16 -3.14
C GLY A 37 10.97 -0.08 -2.35
N LEU A 38 10.82 -0.93 -1.36
CA LEU A 38 9.66 -0.91 -0.47
C LEU A 38 9.87 0.14 0.62
N VAL A 39 9.40 1.35 0.37
CA VAL A 39 9.53 2.49 1.30
C VAL A 39 8.39 2.57 2.31
N ASP A 40 7.29 1.85 2.06
CA ASP A 40 6.11 1.80 2.92
C ASP A 40 6.07 0.41 3.57
N PRO A 41 6.39 0.28 4.87
CA PRO A 41 6.53 -1.05 5.48
C PRO A 41 5.23 -1.83 5.54
N ILE A 42 5.37 -3.15 5.59
CA ILE A 42 4.25 -4.07 5.80
C ILE A 42 3.95 -4.13 7.29
N ILE A 43 2.67 -4.10 7.64
CA ILE A 43 2.24 -4.20 9.04
C ILE A 43 1.86 -5.63 9.33
N ILE A 44 2.48 -6.22 10.34
CA ILE A 44 2.22 -7.61 10.74
C ILE A 44 1.82 -7.69 12.21
N ASN A 45 1.01 -8.70 12.53
CA ASN A 45 0.62 -8.99 13.90
C ASN A 45 1.61 -9.97 14.52
N THR A 46 2.01 -9.72 15.76
CA THR A 46 2.91 -10.60 16.51
C THR A 46 2.20 -11.34 17.65
N ASN A 47 0.90 -11.14 17.81
CA ASN A 47 0.11 -11.88 18.80
C ASN A 47 0.30 -13.38 18.60
N SER A 48 0.46 -14.13 19.70
CA SER A 48 0.77 -15.56 19.63
C SER A 48 -0.23 -16.39 18.82
N SER A 49 -1.50 -15.97 18.80
CA SER A 49 -2.54 -16.64 18.02
C SER A 49 -2.62 -16.17 16.56
N ARG A 50 -1.95 -15.07 16.23
CA ARG A 50 -1.99 -14.45 14.90
C ARG A 50 -0.59 -14.13 14.37
N LYS A 51 0.41 -14.86 14.81
CA LYS A 51 1.81 -14.56 14.53
C LYS A 51 2.11 -14.46 13.04
N ASN A 52 2.75 -13.35 12.64
CA ASN A 52 3.19 -13.06 11.27
C ASN A 52 2.06 -12.85 10.26
N ILE A 53 0.84 -12.68 10.71
CA ILE A 53 -0.27 -12.37 9.81
C ILE A 53 -0.20 -10.91 9.38
N ILE A 54 -0.29 -10.69 8.08
CA ILE A 54 -0.26 -9.36 7.48
C ILE A 54 -1.57 -8.64 7.80
N VAL A 55 -1.46 -7.43 8.37
CA VAL A 55 -2.60 -6.57 8.65
C VAL A 55 -2.73 -5.48 7.58
N GLY A 56 -1.62 -4.93 7.14
CA GLY A 56 -1.58 -3.94 6.08
C GLY A 56 -0.43 -4.21 5.13
N GLY A 57 -0.66 -3.99 3.85
CA GLY A 57 0.38 -4.19 2.84
C GLY A 57 0.34 -5.53 2.11
N HIS A 58 -0.81 -6.19 2.06
CA HIS A 58 -0.97 -7.45 1.31
C HIS A 58 -0.52 -7.33 -0.14
N GLN A 59 -0.85 -6.22 -0.79
CA GLN A 59 -0.50 -5.99 -2.18
C GLN A 59 1.00 -5.76 -2.34
N ARG A 60 1.59 -5.00 -1.43
CA ARG A 60 3.05 -4.79 -1.40
C ARG A 60 3.78 -6.11 -1.19
N TYR A 61 3.29 -6.94 -0.29
CA TYR A 61 3.83 -8.29 -0.05
C TYR A 61 3.83 -9.14 -1.33
N GLU A 62 2.71 -9.19 -2.03
CA GLU A 62 2.59 -9.96 -3.27
C GLU A 62 3.59 -9.50 -4.33
N ILE A 63 3.70 -8.18 -4.52
CA ILE A 63 4.61 -7.60 -5.50
C ILE A 63 6.07 -7.87 -5.13
N CYS A 64 6.42 -7.68 -3.86
CA CYS A 64 7.79 -7.96 -3.40
C CYS A 64 8.16 -9.43 -3.61
N LYS A 65 7.21 -10.32 -3.39
CA LYS A 65 7.40 -11.75 -3.61
C LYS A 65 7.62 -12.06 -5.10
N GLN A 66 6.83 -11.45 -5.98
CA GLN A 66 6.98 -11.58 -7.43
C GLN A 66 8.33 -11.03 -7.92
N LEU A 67 8.81 -9.97 -7.30
CA LEU A 67 10.10 -9.37 -7.62
C LEU A 67 11.30 -10.15 -7.06
N GLY A 68 11.06 -11.21 -6.29
CA GLY A 68 12.12 -12.04 -5.73
C GLY A 68 12.82 -11.45 -4.52
N MET A 69 12.21 -10.50 -3.82
CA MET A 69 12.78 -9.96 -2.59
C MET A 69 12.78 -11.03 -1.49
N LYS A 70 13.89 -11.13 -0.78
CA LYS A 70 14.05 -12.14 0.29
C LYS A 70 13.57 -11.63 1.63
N THR A 71 13.78 -10.35 1.91
CA THR A 71 13.37 -9.71 3.16
C THR A 71 12.56 -8.45 2.84
N VAL A 72 11.67 -8.08 3.75
CA VAL A 72 10.86 -6.88 3.64
C VAL A 72 10.80 -6.15 4.97
N PRO A 73 10.77 -4.81 4.95
CA PRO A 73 10.61 -4.04 6.18
C PRO A 73 9.19 -4.16 6.71
N CYS A 74 9.07 -4.45 8.00
CA CYS A 74 7.79 -4.64 8.67
C CYS A 74 7.68 -3.79 9.92
N VAL A 75 6.47 -3.35 10.22
CA VAL A 75 6.11 -2.79 11.52
C VAL A 75 5.33 -3.87 12.27
N GLU A 76 5.78 -4.19 13.48
CA GLU A 76 5.16 -5.22 14.31
C GLU A 76 4.14 -4.58 15.26
N ILE A 77 2.95 -5.17 15.32
CA ILE A 77 1.90 -4.80 16.27
C ILE A 77 1.44 -6.07 16.98
N ASP A 78 0.98 -5.94 18.22
CA ASP A 78 0.45 -7.06 18.99
C ASP A 78 -1.00 -6.76 19.37
N MET A 79 -1.94 -7.46 18.75
CA MET A 79 -3.37 -7.24 19.00
C MET A 79 -4.20 -8.49 18.73
N SER A 80 -5.39 -8.51 19.31
CA SER A 80 -6.35 -9.57 19.07
C SER A 80 -6.79 -9.62 17.61
N GLU A 81 -7.33 -10.75 17.17
CA GLU A 81 -7.88 -10.90 15.82
C GLU A 81 -8.96 -9.86 15.52
N GLU A 82 -9.81 -9.56 16.50
CA GLU A 82 -10.87 -8.57 16.33
C GLU A 82 -10.30 -7.18 16.03
N LYS A 83 -9.31 -6.74 16.80
CA LYS A 83 -8.65 -5.46 16.58
C LYS A 83 -7.82 -5.44 15.29
N GLU A 84 -7.21 -6.56 14.95
CA GLU A 84 -6.50 -6.72 13.70
C GLU A 84 -7.43 -6.46 12.50
N LYS A 85 -8.61 -7.06 12.52
CA LYS A 85 -9.64 -6.87 11.47
C LYS A 85 -10.12 -5.43 11.40
N GLU A 86 -10.36 -4.82 12.55
CA GLU A 86 -10.75 -3.40 12.61
C GLU A 86 -9.68 -2.52 11.98
N LEU A 87 -8.41 -2.73 12.36
CA LEU A 87 -7.32 -1.94 11.82
C LEU A 87 -7.17 -2.14 10.31
N ASN A 88 -7.30 -3.37 9.82
CA ASN A 88 -7.25 -3.65 8.40
C ASN A 88 -8.29 -2.82 7.62
N ILE A 89 -9.53 -2.79 8.11
CA ILE A 89 -10.59 -2.01 7.47
C ILE A 89 -10.29 -0.52 7.53
N ARG A 90 -9.86 0.00 8.68
CA ARG A 90 -9.56 1.43 8.82
C ARG A 90 -8.42 1.87 7.91
N LEU A 91 -7.38 1.06 7.79
CA LEU A 91 -6.26 1.34 6.89
C LEU A 91 -6.69 1.37 5.41
N ASN A 92 -7.60 0.48 5.03
CA ASN A 92 -8.09 0.41 3.66
C ASN A 92 -9.15 1.46 3.32
N LYS A 93 -9.91 1.91 4.31
CA LYS A 93 -11.02 2.85 4.11
C LYS A 93 -10.55 4.31 4.09
N ASN A 94 -9.54 4.63 4.87
CA ASN A 94 -9.11 6.02 5.08
C ASN A 94 -7.99 6.39 4.11
N HIS A 95 -8.34 6.68 2.86
CA HIS A 95 -7.37 7.07 1.83
C HIS A 95 -7.20 8.56 1.68
N GLY A 96 -8.06 9.36 2.31
CA GLY A 96 -8.07 10.79 2.08
C GLY A 96 -8.53 11.14 0.67
N GLN A 97 -8.39 12.39 0.32
CA GLN A 97 -8.73 12.91 -1.00
C GLN A 97 -7.60 13.79 -1.52
N TRP A 98 -7.51 13.89 -2.84
CA TRP A 98 -6.52 14.75 -3.48
C TRP A 98 -7.04 16.18 -3.54
N ASP A 99 -6.17 17.14 -3.21
CA ASP A 99 -6.41 18.55 -3.48
C ASP A 99 -5.86 18.85 -4.88
N PHE A 100 -6.74 18.90 -5.86
CA PHE A 100 -6.32 19.06 -7.25
C PHE A 100 -5.80 20.46 -7.57
N GLU A 101 -6.19 21.47 -6.80
CA GLU A 101 -5.65 22.82 -6.96
C GLU A 101 -4.17 22.85 -6.55
N ILE A 102 -3.84 22.23 -5.42
CA ILE A 102 -2.45 22.11 -4.97
C ILE A 102 -1.63 21.29 -5.97
N LEU A 103 -2.20 20.20 -6.50
CA LEU A 103 -1.53 19.40 -7.51
C LEU A 103 -1.24 20.21 -8.77
N ALA A 104 -2.23 20.97 -9.27
CA ALA A 104 -2.06 21.78 -10.47
C ALA A 104 -1.02 22.88 -10.30
N ASN A 105 -0.91 23.45 -9.09
CA ASN A 105 0.02 24.54 -8.81
C ASN A 105 1.47 24.08 -8.58
N ASN A 106 1.68 22.83 -8.23
CA ASN A 106 3.00 22.33 -7.81
C ASN A 106 3.56 21.22 -8.69
N PHE A 107 2.76 20.64 -9.59
CA PHE A 107 3.17 19.49 -10.39
C PHE A 107 2.75 19.67 -11.84
N ASP A 108 3.60 19.15 -12.74
CA ASP A 108 3.29 19.10 -14.17
C ASP A 108 2.27 17.99 -14.45
N VAL A 109 1.27 18.28 -15.24
CA VAL A 109 0.22 17.30 -15.62
C VAL A 109 0.82 16.05 -16.24
N ASP A 110 1.81 16.18 -17.12
CA ASP A 110 2.46 15.03 -17.75
C ASP A 110 3.13 14.13 -16.73
N ASN A 111 3.75 14.71 -15.71
CA ASN A 111 4.34 13.94 -14.61
C ASN A 111 3.27 13.23 -13.78
N LEU A 112 2.17 13.90 -13.48
CA LEU A 112 1.09 13.29 -12.69
C LEU A 112 0.48 12.09 -13.43
N ILE A 113 0.33 12.19 -14.73
CA ILE A 113 -0.16 11.08 -15.57
C ILE A 113 0.85 9.94 -15.57
N ASP A 114 2.12 10.25 -15.74
CA ASP A 114 3.20 9.26 -15.69
C ASP A 114 3.27 8.55 -14.33
N TRP A 115 2.94 9.26 -13.27
CA TRP A 115 2.98 8.74 -11.89
C TRP A 115 1.67 8.10 -11.42
N GLY A 116 0.68 7.96 -12.30
CA GLY A 116 -0.50 7.14 -12.01
C GLY A 116 -1.86 7.82 -12.13
N PHE A 117 -1.91 9.15 -12.27
CA PHE A 117 -3.20 9.82 -12.49
C PHE A 117 -3.69 9.59 -13.91
N THR A 118 -5.00 9.48 -14.07
CA THR A 118 -5.63 9.43 -15.39
C THR A 118 -5.96 10.85 -15.85
N GLU A 119 -6.03 11.05 -17.17
CA GLU A 119 -6.48 12.32 -17.73
C GLU A 119 -7.87 12.68 -17.22
N LYS A 120 -8.74 11.68 -17.08
CA LYS A 120 -10.11 11.87 -16.61
C LYS A 120 -10.14 12.43 -15.19
N GLU A 121 -9.32 11.92 -14.28
CA GLU A 121 -9.22 12.42 -12.91
C GLU A 121 -8.80 13.89 -12.89
N ILE A 122 -7.81 14.24 -13.67
CA ILE A 122 -7.26 15.60 -13.71
C ILE A 122 -8.24 16.57 -14.38
N LYS A 123 -8.87 16.17 -15.49
CA LYS A 123 -9.83 17.03 -16.21
C LYS A 123 -11.08 17.34 -15.42
N PHE A 124 -11.59 16.39 -14.66
CA PHE A 124 -12.78 16.60 -13.82
C PHE A 124 -12.52 17.55 -12.66
N SER A 125 -11.28 17.69 -12.27
CA SER A 125 -10.91 18.39 -11.04
C SER A 125 -10.30 19.75 -11.29
N THR A 126 -9.90 20.03 -12.54
CA THR A 126 -9.41 21.36 -12.94
C THR A 126 -10.59 22.15 -13.53
N PRO A 127 -10.90 23.35 -12.96
CA PRO A 127 -11.93 24.20 -13.55
C PRO A 127 -11.53 24.56 -14.97
N GLU A 128 -12.45 24.40 -15.91
CA GLU A 128 -12.26 24.95 -17.25
C GLU A 128 -12.29 26.49 -17.15
N ILE A 129 -11.26 27.10 -17.67
CA ILE A 129 -11.20 28.55 -17.78
C ILE A 129 -11.87 28.99 -19.08
#